data_f34269424cfca6c6b18214caf9000819
#
_entry.id   f34269424cfca6c6b18214caf9000819
#
_cell.length_a   1.000
_cell.length_b   1.000
_cell.length_c   1.000
_cell.angle_alpha   90.00
_cell.angle_beta   90.00
_cell.angle_gamma   90.00
#
_symmetry.space_group_name_H-M   'P 1'
#
loop_
_entity.id
_entity.type
_entity.pdbx_description
1 polymer ?
#
loop_
_entity_poly.entity_id
_entity_poly.type
_entity_poly.pdbx_seq_one_letter_code
_entity_poly.pdbx_strand_id
1 'polypeptide(L)'
;ATGNWFSFNKRATYKEIGDFFVHFTDIIHEYAPNVKTIICIGGIEDLNKTEMEKEEEFKATIPSADIWSVDKYMALHWGWPYDVAVKGGSTHSRSSVRETYEKTKASFERYKFLNGGEGKPMVMSEFNADGDVTGAYDQAAMVKEFCDILVNEKADWFSGFTMYQFRDRGRLGLEIEDPNN
;
A
#
# COMPACT_ATOMS: atom_id res chain seq x y z
N ALA A 1 -1.03 4.80 -7.06
CA ALA A 1 -1.62 4.36 -8.33
C ALA A 1 -1.62 5.48 -9.39
N THR A 2 -0.60 6.31 -9.39
CA THR A 2 -0.48 7.49 -10.26
C THR A 2 -0.24 7.10 -11.72
N GLY A 3 0.69 6.21 -11.98
CA GLY A 3 1.13 5.86 -13.32
C GLY A 3 0.01 5.30 -14.21
N ASN A 4 -0.79 4.40 -13.69
CA ASN A 4 -1.89 3.80 -14.46
C ASN A 4 -2.92 4.82 -14.94
N TRP A 5 -3.25 5.79 -14.09
CA TRP A 5 -4.23 6.78 -14.46
C TRP A 5 -3.72 7.73 -15.56
N PHE A 6 -2.50 8.20 -15.45
CA PHE A 6 -1.88 9.07 -16.44
C PHE A 6 -1.63 8.34 -17.75
N SER A 7 -1.11 7.13 -17.71
CA SER A 7 -0.87 6.31 -18.89
C SER A 7 -2.19 5.96 -19.60
N PHE A 8 -3.23 5.58 -18.85
CA PHE A 8 -4.55 5.32 -19.41
C PHE A 8 -5.10 6.52 -20.19
N ASN A 9 -4.92 7.72 -19.67
CA ASN A 9 -5.35 8.96 -20.30
C ASN A 9 -4.35 9.48 -21.36
N LYS A 10 -3.22 8.81 -21.56
CA LYS A 10 -2.15 9.20 -22.51
C LYS A 10 -1.67 10.65 -22.31
N ARG A 11 -1.65 11.14 -21.10
CA ARG A 11 -1.25 12.51 -20.77
C ARG A 11 0.22 12.64 -20.46
N ALA A 12 0.85 11.56 -19.98
CA ALA A 12 2.26 11.49 -19.68
C ALA A 12 2.78 10.07 -19.84
N THR A 13 4.05 9.94 -20.13
CA THR A 13 4.78 8.67 -20.08
C THR A 13 5.16 8.35 -18.64
N TYR A 14 5.47 7.09 -18.35
CA TYR A 14 5.96 6.69 -17.02
C TYR A 14 7.28 7.40 -16.65
N LYS A 15 8.13 7.65 -17.65
CA LYS A 15 9.35 8.44 -17.43
C LYS A 15 9.04 9.87 -17.01
N GLU A 16 8.15 10.55 -17.69
CA GLU A 16 7.75 11.93 -17.34
C GLU A 16 7.12 12.00 -15.95
N ILE A 17 6.37 10.98 -15.53
CA ILE A 17 5.82 10.89 -14.19
C ILE A 17 6.96 10.74 -13.17
N GLY A 18 7.92 9.87 -13.43
CA GLY A 18 9.09 9.70 -12.59
C GLY A 18 9.90 10.98 -12.45
N ASP A 19 10.23 11.65 -13.56
CA ASP A 19 10.96 12.93 -13.59
C ASP A 19 10.21 14.02 -12.80
N PHE A 20 8.87 14.07 -12.92
CA PHE A 20 8.05 14.99 -12.15
C PHE A 20 8.17 14.76 -10.64
N PHE A 21 8.11 13.51 -10.17
CA PHE A 21 8.24 13.21 -8.74
C PHE A 21 9.63 13.53 -8.22
N VAL A 22 10.69 13.25 -8.96
CA VAL A 22 12.06 13.64 -8.60
C VAL A 22 12.16 15.15 -8.43
N HIS A 23 11.72 15.89 -9.44
CA HIS A 23 11.76 17.36 -9.40
C HIS A 23 10.95 17.94 -8.23
N PHE A 24 9.77 17.36 -7.95
CA PHE A 24 8.95 17.79 -6.84
C PHE A 24 9.62 17.51 -5.47
N THR A 25 10.24 16.35 -5.34
CA THR A 25 11.01 15.98 -4.15
C THR A 25 12.20 16.93 -3.93
N ASP A 26 12.94 17.27 -4.99
CA ASP A 26 14.06 18.20 -4.93
C ASP A 26 13.61 19.60 -4.47
N ILE A 27 12.49 20.09 -4.98
CA ILE A 27 11.91 21.36 -4.53
C ILE A 27 11.54 21.30 -3.03
N ILE A 28 10.91 20.21 -2.58
CA ILE A 28 10.58 20.08 -1.15
C ILE A 28 11.85 20.12 -0.30
N HIS A 29 12.89 19.40 -0.67
CA HIS A 29 14.14 19.38 0.08
C HIS A 29 14.88 20.70 0.06
N GLU A 30 14.77 21.48 -1.04
CA GLU A 30 15.35 22.82 -1.14
C GLU A 30 14.66 23.82 -0.19
N TYR A 31 13.33 23.86 -0.20
CA TYR A 31 12.56 24.86 0.55
C TYR A 31 12.14 24.40 1.96
N ALA A 32 12.14 23.11 2.21
CA ALA A 32 11.75 22.52 3.48
C ALA A 32 12.64 21.31 3.84
N PRO A 33 13.94 21.53 4.10
CA PRO A 33 14.92 20.43 4.25
C PRO A 33 14.66 19.48 5.41
N ASN A 34 13.81 19.85 6.36
CA ASN A 34 13.43 19.01 7.49
C ASN A 34 12.17 18.16 7.21
N VAL A 35 11.52 18.35 6.07
CA VAL A 35 10.35 17.57 5.67
C VAL A 35 10.80 16.31 4.95
N LYS A 36 10.19 15.19 5.30
CA LYS A 36 10.42 13.90 4.63
C LYS A 36 9.35 13.66 3.57
N THR A 37 9.78 13.20 2.42
CA THR A 37 8.88 12.84 1.33
C THR A 37 8.50 11.36 1.41
N ILE A 38 7.22 11.08 1.23
CA ILE A 38 6.69 9.71 1.16
C ILE A 38 6.10 9.50 -0.22
N ILE A 39 6.51 8.44 -0.89
CA ILE A 39 5.90 8.02 -2.15
C ILE A 39 5.12 6.74 -1.92
N CYS A 40 3.81 6.81 -2.19
CA CYS A 40 2.96 5.63 -2.27
C CYS A 40 2.92 5.12 -3.70
N ILE A 41 3.52 3.98 -3.92
CA ILE A 41 3.53 3.28 -5.21
C ILE A 41 2.71 2.00 -5.05
N GLY A 42 1.71 1.81 -5.90
CA GLY A 42 0.92 0.59 -5.90
C GLY A 42 1.79 -0.65 -6.13
N GLY A 43 1.37 -1.76 -5.57
CA GLY A 43 2.10 -3.03 -5.46
C GLY A 43 3.01 -3.37 -6.63
N ILE A 44 4.27 -3.58 -6.33
CA ILE A 44 5.34 -3.96 -7.25
C ILE A 44 5.79 -5.41 -7.01
N GLU A 45 5.17 -6.05 -6.06
CA GLU A 45 5.48 -7.41 -5.63
C GLU A 45 5.22 -8.46 -6.72
N ASP A 46 4.20 -8.25 -7.51
CA ASP A 46 3.86 -9.10 -8.65
C ASP A 46 4.31 -8.39 -9.94
N LEU A 47 5.49 -8.73 -10.43
CA LEU A 47 6.03 -8.19 -11.67
C LEU A 47 5.25 -8.76 -12.87
N ASN A 48 4.08 -8.20 -13.11
CA ASN A 48 3.37 -8.44 -14.36
C ASN A 48 3.86 -7.48 -15.46
N LYS A 49 3.36 -7.66 -16.67
CA LYS A 49 3.74 -6.81 -17.82
C LYS A 49 3.55 -5.31 -17.53
N THR A 50 2.48 -4.95 -16.82
CA THR A 50 2.19 -3.55 -16.47
C THR A 50 3.24 -2.98 -15.54
N GLU A 51 3.72 -3.75 -14.57
CA GLU A 51 4.78 -3.31 -13.66
C GLU A 51 6.11 -3.13 -14.38
N MET A 52 6.42 -3.98 -15.34
CA MET A 52 7.61 -3.80 -16.19
C MET A 52 7.51 -2.53 -17.03
N GLU A 53 6.33 -2.20 -17.54
CA GLU A 53 6.10 -0.96 -18.29
C GLU A 53 6.28 0.29 -17.42
N LYS A 54 6.04 0.20 -16.10
CA LYS A 54 6.24 1.29 -15.15
C LYS A 54 7.68 1.38 -14.62
N GLU A 55 8.58 0.53 -15.04
CA GLU A 55 9.91 0.45 -14.46
C GLU A 55 10.66 1.80 -14.53
N GLU A 56 10.45 2.58 -15.55
CA GLU A 56 11.05 3.93 -15.68
C GLU A 56 10.58 4.88 -14.59
N GLU A 57 9.29 4.84 -14.22
CA GLU A 57 8.76 5.60 -13.09
C GLU A 57 9.43 5.14 -11.78
N PHE A 58 9.47 3.85 -11.54
CA PHE A 58 10.00 3.28 -10.31
C PHE A 58 11.48 3.53 -10.13
N LYS A 59 12.27 3.44 -11.17
CA LYS A 59 13.71 3.72 -11.14
C LYS A 59 14.03 5.16 -10.74
N ALA A 60 13.14 6.09 -11.05
CA ALA A 60 13.30 7.49 -10.68
C ALA A 60 12.75 7.78 -9.28
N THR A 61 11.54 7.33 -8.99
CA THR A 61 10.81 7.70 -7.77
C THR A 61 11.32 6.98 -6.53
N ILE A 62 11.68 5.70 -6.63
CA ILE A 62 12.13 4.92 -5.48
C ILE A 62 13.39 5.48 -4.83
N PRO A 63 14.46 5.85 -5.58
CA PRO A 63 15.62 6.49 -4.99
C PRO A 63 15.36 7.91 -4.47
N SER A 64 14.44 8.66 -5.06
CA SER A 64 14.19 10.06 -4.69
C SER A 64 13.43 10.22 -3.37
N ALA A 65 12.51 9.31 -3.04
CA ALA A 65 11.73 9.39 -1.81
C ALA A 65 12.57 9.11 -0.57
N ASP A 66 12.25 9.79 0.55
CA ASP A 66 12.85 9.49 1.86
C ASP A 66 12.26 8.24 2.49
N ILE A 67 10.97 8.03 2.31
CA ILE A 67 10.19 6.94 2.90
C ILE A 67 9.39 6.28 1.77
N TRP A 68 9.41 4.97 1.73
CA TRP A 68 8.59 4.20 0.81
C TRP A 68 7.23 3.88 1.42
N SER A 69 6.23 3.80 0.58
CA SER A 69 4.89 3.47 1.03
C SER A 69 4.15 2.58 0.04
N VAL A 70 3.27 1.76 0.58
CA VAL A 70 2.28 0.97 -0.16
C VAL A 70 0.94 1.06 0.55
N ASP A 71 -0.14 0.82 -0.18
CA ASP A 71 -1.47 0.65 0.38
C ASP A 71 -1.83 -0.83 0.33
N LYS A 72 -2.21 -1.39 1.46
CA LYS A 72 -2.57 -2.79 1.56
C LYS A 72 -3.81 -3.01 2.41
N TYR A 73 -4.70 -3.82 1.89
CA TYR A 73 -5.93 -4.19 2.55
C TYR A 73 -6.07 -5.70 2.62
N MET A 74 -6.36 -6.20 3.80
CA MET A 74 -6.66 -7.61 4.02
C MET A 74 -8.13 -7.90 3.73
N ALA A 75 -8.43 -9.01 3.10
CA ALA A 75 -9.77 -9.44 2.77
C ALA A 75 -10.58 -8.45 1.90
N LEU A 76 -9.95 -7.38 1.39
CA LEU A 76 -10.60 -6.42 0.49
C LEU A 76 -10.78 -7.02 -0.89
N HIS A 77 -11.97 -6.89 -1.42
CA HIS A 77 -12.26 -7.27 -2.78
C HIS A 77 -12.48 -6.05 -3.66
N TRP A 78 -11.52 -5.78 -4.52
CA TRP A 78 -11.63 -4.72 -5.52
C TRP A 78 -12.46 -5.19 -6.70
N GLY A 79 -13.50 -4.49 -6.97
CA GLY A 79 -14.32 -4.76 -8.13
C GLY A 79 -15.81 -4.84 -7.79
N TRP A 80 -16.60 -4.78 -8.83
CA TRP A 80 -18.03 -4.88 -8.74
C TRP A 80 -18.54 -6.04 -9.58
N PRO A 81 -19.47 -6.79 -9.11
CA PRO A 81 -20.11 -6.70 -7.78
C PRO A 81 -19.20 -7.26 -6.68
N TYR A 82 -19.09 -6.54 -5.58
CA TYR A 82 -18.28 -6.94 -4.43
C TYR A 82 -18.78 -8.22 -3.74
N ASP A 83 -20.03 -8.63 -4.01
CA ASP A 83 -20.60 -9.88 -3.55
C ASP A 83 -19.82 -11.13 -3.96
N VAL A 84 -18.92 -11.00 -4.91
CA VAL A 84 -17.96 -12.05 -5.27
C VAL A 84 -17.06 -12.39 -4.08
N ALA A 85 -16.65 -11.39 -3.31
CA ALA A 85 -15.88 -11.59 -2.09
C ALA A 85 -16.63 -12.43 -1.07
N VAL A 86 -17.90 -12.14 -0.88
CA VAL A 86 -18.78 -12.88 0.03
C VAL A 86 -18.99 -14.31 -0.45
N LYS A 87 -19.17 -14.51 -1.75
CA LYS A 87 -19.38 -15.85 -2.33
C LYS A 87 -18.09 -16.68 -2.39
N GLY A 88 -16.96 -16.02 -2.55
CA GLY A 88 -15.67 -16.68 -2.70
C GLY A 88 -15.14 -17.34 -1.42
N GLY A 89 -15.60 -16.93 -0.26
CA GLY A 89 -15.22 -17.49 1.05
C GLY A 89 -13.74 -17.39 1.41
N SER A 90 -12.87 -17.50 0.45
CA SER A 90 -11.41 -17.45 0.64
C SER A 90 -10.89 -16.07 1.07
N THR A 91 -11.60 -15.02 0.73
CA THR A 91 -11.24 -13.62 1.12
C THR A 91 -11.39 -13.37 2.61
N HIS A 92 -12.14 -14.20 3.31
CA HIS A 92 -12.28 -14.15 4.77
C HIS A 92 -11.23 -14.97 5.50
N SER A 93 -10.35 -15.62 4.76
CA SER A 93 -9.33 -16.49 5.32
C SER A 93 -8.23 -15.71 6.01
N ARG A 94 -7.77 -16.21 7.16
CA ARG A 94 -6.57 -15.72 7.85
C ARG A 94 -5.32 -15.77 6.99
N SER A 95 -5.31 -16.56 5.94
CA SER A 95 -4.23 -16.57 4.96
C SER A 95 -4.00 -15.22 4.31
N SER A 96 -5.02 -14.39 4.18
CA SER A 96 -4.88 -13.04 3.63
C SER A 96 -4.01 -12.12 4.51
N VAL A 97 -3.92 -12.37 5.81
CA VAL A 97 -3.05 -11.64 6.73
C VAL A 97 -1.59 -11.93 6.42
N ARG A 98 -1.24 -13.21 6.36
CA ARG A 98 0.12 -13.65 6.01
C ARG A 98 0.50 -13.23 4.60
N GLU A 99 -0.38 -13.40 3.67
CA GLU A 99 -0.17 -12.98 2.27
C GLU A 99 0.08 -11.47 2.16
N THR A 100 -0.66 -10.65 2.89
CA THR A 100 -0.45 -9.20 2.93
C THR A 100 0.94 -8.85 3.46
N TYR A 101 1.39 -9.52 4.52
CA TYR A 101 2.75 -9.35 5.03
C TYR A 101 3.80 -9.73 3.98
N GLU A 102 3.68 -10.91 3.37
CA GLU A 102 4.65 -11.38 2.38
C GLU A 102 4.72 -10.47 1.15
N LYS A 103 3.58 -9.99 0.66
CA LYS A 103 3.53 -9.03 -0.45
C LYS A 103 4.14 -7.68 -0.08
N THR A 104 3.94 -7.21 1.14
CA THR A 104 4.57 -5.98 1.62
C THR A 104 6.09 -6.13 1.71
N LYS A 105 6.55 -7.25 2.24
CA LYS A 105 7.97 -7.58 2.29
C LYS A 105 8.58 -7.69 0.89
N ALA A 106 7.89 -8.34 -0.04
CA ALA A 106 8.33 -8.44 -1.43
C ALA A 106 8.43 -7.06 -2.10
N SER A 107 7.48 -6.15 -1.82
CA SER A 107 7.57 -4.76 -2.28
C SER A 107 8.80 -4.05 -1.72
N PHE A 108 9.07 -4.21 -0.41
CA PHE A 108 10.26 -3.64 0.22
C PHE A 108 11.56 -4.14 -0.43
N GLU A 109 11.69 -5.44 -0.63
CA GLU A 109 12.90 -6.02 -1.24
C GLU A 109 13.08 -5.55 -2.69
N ARG A 110 11.98 -5.39 -3.42
CA ARG A 110 12.02 -4.85 -4.77
C ARG A 110 12.45 -3.38 -4.79
N TYR A 111 11.93 -2.56 -3.88
CA TYR A 111 12.33 -1.16 -3.76
C TYR A 111 13.80 -1.05 -3.35
N LYS A 112 14.24 -1.86 -2.41
CA LYS A 112 15.65 -1.95 -2.02
C LYS A 112 16.55 -2.29 -3.21
N PHE A 113 16.15 -3.26 -4.03
CA PHE A 113 16.88 -3.59 -5.26
C PHE A 113 16.95 -2.39 -6.22
N LEU A 114 15.86 -1.68 -6.45
CA LEU A 114 15.82 -0.49 -7.31
C LEU A 114 16.59 0.70 -6.72
N ASN A 115 16.81 0.72 -5.43
CA ASN A 115 17.62 1.71 -4.71
C ASN A 115 19.11 1.28 -4.55
N GLY A 116 19.60 0.43 -5.42
CA GLY A 116 21.00 0.00 -5.37
C GLY A 116 21.37 -0.92 -4.21
N GLY A 117 20.39 -1.55 -3.58
CA GLY A 117 20.58 -2.45 -2.44
C GLY A 117 20.45 -1.79 -1.06
N GLU A 118 20.25 -0.48 -1.01
CA GLU A 118 20.05 0.25 0.24
C GLU A 118 18.57 0.35 0.60
N GLY A 119 18.20 -0.09 1.81
CA GLY A 119 16.84 0.02 2.33
C GLY A 119 16.54 1.41 2.88
N LYS A 120 15.29 1.85 2.72
CA LYS A 120 14.73 3.04 3.37
C LYS A 120 13.56 2.62 4.26
N PRO A 121 13.15 3.46 5.23
CA PRO A 121 11.94 3.17 6.00
C PRO A 121 10.74 2.93 5.11
N MET A 122 9.93 1.93 5.41
CA MET A 122 8.72 1.61 4.68
C MET A 122 7.50 1.68 5.57
N VAL A 123 6.44 2.27 5.08
CA VAL A 123 5.14 2.39 5.76
C VAL A 123 4.01 1.89 4.88
N MET A 124 2.87 1.61 5.46
CA MET A 124 1.62 1.55 4.74
C MET A 124 0.86 2.86 4.95
N SER A 125 0.69 3.64 3.89
CA SER A 125 -0.09 4.88 3.94
C SER A 125 -1.57 4.63 4.13
N GLU A 126 -2.05 3.49 3.64
CA GLU A 126 -3.39 3.00 3.91
C GLU A 126 -3.33 1.49 4.22
N PHE A 127 -3.98 1.11 5.31
CA PHE A 127 -4.02 -0.28 5.77
C PHE A 127 -5.30 -0.56 6.52
N ASN A 128 -5.95 -1.66 6.21
CA ASN A 128 -7.08 -2.20 6.98
C ASN A 128 -7.46 -3.61 6.52
N ALA A 129 -8.46 -4.19 7.21
CA ALA A 129 -9.25 -5.33 6.72
C ALA A 129 -10.66 -4.85 6.39
N ASP A 130 -11.30 -5.50 5.41
CA ASP A 130 -12.67 -5.15 5.00
C ASP A 130 -13.68 -5.64 6.05
N GLY A 131 -14.21 -4.72 6.84
CA GLY A 131 -15.14 -5.03 7.93
C GLY A 131 -16.50 -5.54 7.45
N ASP A 132 -16.97 -5.12 6.27
CA ASP A 132 -18.22 -5.62 5.69
C ASP A 132 -18.11 -7.09 5.25
N VAL A 133 -16.89 -7.47 4.86
CA VAL A 133 -16.60 -8.83 4.42
C VAL A 133 -16.35 -9.76 5.61
N THR A 134 -15.61 -9.31 6.59
CA THR A 134 -15.15 -10.13 7.72
C THR A 134 -15.98 -9.95 9.00
N GLY A 135 -16.67 -8.82 9.14
CA GLY A 135 -17.24 -8.38 10.40
C GLY A 135 -16.21 -7.68 11.30
N ALA A 136 -16.67 -6.82 12.18
CA ALA A 136 -15.81 -5.96 13.00
C ALA A 136 -14.84 -6.73 13.91
N TYR A 137 -15.25 -7.86 14.46
CA TYR A 137 -14.38 -8.68 15.31
C TYR A 137 -13.24 -9.32 14.51
N ASP A 138 -13.53 -9.83 13.33
CA ASP A 138 -12.52 -10.42 12.47
C ASP A 138 -11.60 -9.35 11.87
N GLN A 139 -12.13 -8.17 11.53
CA GLN A 139 -11.33 -7.02 11.13
C GLN A 139 -10.26 -6.70 12.20
N ALA A 140 -10.67 -6.53 13.45
CA ALA A 140 -9.77 -6.26 14.56
C ALA A 140 -8.76 -7.40 14.80
N ALA A 141 -9.23 -8.64 14.70
CA ALA A 141 -8.38 -9.81 14.87
C ALA A 141 -7.34 -9.95 13.75
N MET A 142 -7.70 -9.63 12.50
CA MET A 142 -6.76 -9.65 11.37
C MET A 142 -5.70 -8.56 11.50
N VAL A 143 -6.09 -7.35 11.91
CA VAL A 143 -5.14 -6.26 12.17
C VAL A 143 -4.17 -6.64 13.29
N LYS A 144 -4.67 -7.21 14.38
CA LYS A 144 -3.83 -7.71 15.47
C LYS A 144 -2.86 -8.79 14.99
N GLU A 145 -3.33 -9.76 14.23
CA GLU A 145 -2.51 -10.85 13.69
C GLU A 145 -1.39 -10.30 12.78
N PHE A 146 -1.68 -9.29 11.97
CA PHE A 146 -0.67 -8.61 11.16
C PHE A 146 0.41 -7.97 12.05
N CYS A 147 0.01 -7.27 13.10
CA CYS A 147 0.96 -6.71 14.07
C CYS A 147 1.80 -7.79 14.76
N ASP A 148 1.19 -8.91 15.15
CA ASP A 148 1.89 -10.04 15.75
C ASP A 148 2.93 -10.63 14.78
N ILE A 149 2.62 -10.71 13.48
CA ILE A 149 3.58 -11.15 12.45
C ILE A 149 4.76 -10.18 12.37
N LEU A 150 4.53 -8.88 12.31
CA LEU A 150 5.59 -7.86 12.26
C LEU A 150 6.57 -8.00 13.44
N VAL A 151 6.03 -8.20 14.65
CA VAL A 151 6.83 -8.38 15.86
C VAL A 151 7.61 -9.69 15.83
N ASN A 152 6.95 -10.80 15.51
CA ASN A 152 7.56 -12.13 15.49
C ASN A 152 8.64 -12.28 14.42
N GLU A 153 8.45 -11.68 13.27
CA GLU A 153 9.41 -11.69 12.14
C GLU A 153 10.51 -10.63 12.31
N LYS A 154 10.45 -9.81 13.36
CA LYS A 154 11.39 -8.69 13.58
C LYS A 154 11.54 -7.82 12.34
N ALA A 155 10.41 -7.32 11.85
CA ALA A 155 10.32 -6.55 10.60
C ALA A 155 10.91 -5.14 10.76
N ASP A 156 12.21 -5.03 11.03
CA ASP A 156 12.93 -3.76 11.30
C ASP A 156 12.89 -2.79 10.10
N TRP A 157 12.58 -3.30 8.92
CA TRP A 157 12.40 -2.53 7.69
C TRP A 157 11.05 -1.80 7.63
N PHE A 158 10.09 -2.21 8.46
CA PHE A 158 8.74 -1.67 8.47
C PHE A 158 8.56 -0.67 9.61
N SER A 159 8.18 0.56 9.27
CA SER A 159 8.12 1.69 10.21
C SER A 159 6.72 1.96 10.77
N GLY A 160 5.67 1.45 10.12
CA GLY A 160 4.31 1.62 10.61
C GLY A 160 3.26 1.70 9.52
N PHE A 161 2.04 1.93 9.95
CA PHE A 161 0.90 2.07 9.03
C PHE A 161 -0.11 3.11 9.53
N THR A 162 -0.89 3.65 8.60
CA THR A 162 -2.06 4.46 8.88
C THR A 162 -3.31 3.65 8.62
N MET A 163 -4.17 3.54 9.62
CA MET A 163 -5.46 2.87 9.45
C MET A 163 -6.37 3.71 8.55
N TYR A 164 -6.86 3.13 7.49
CA TYR A 164 -7.84 3.75 6.60
C TYR A 164 -9.14 2.95 6.64
N GLN A 165 -10.25 3.53 7.15
CA GLN A 165 -10.35 4.87 7.74
C GLN A 165 -11.10 4.80 9.08
N PHE A 166 -11.03 5.89 9.86
CA PHE A 166 -11.67 5.93 11.18
C PHE A 166 -13.19 5.84 11.07
N ARG A 167 -13.79 6.58 10.15
CA ARG A 167 -15.25 6.60 9.94
C ARG A 167 -15.58 6.44 8.49
N ASP A 168 -16.29 5.38 8.19
CA ASP A 168 -16.82 5.10 6.85
C ASP A 168 -18.22 4.51 7.02
N ARG A 169 -19.14 4.92 6.18
CA ARG A 169 -20.45 4.27 6.07
C ARG A 169 -20.40 2.96 5.29
N GLY A 170 -19.25 2.36 5.20
CA GLY A 170 -19.02 1.18 4.41
C GLY A 170 -17.94 0.30 5.00
N ARG A 171 -17.12 -0.21 4.12
CA ARG A 171 -16.33 -1.42 4.24
C ARG A 171 -15.11 -1.31 5.16
N LEU A 172 -14.57 -0.12 5.31
CA LEU A 172 -13.27 0.10 5.98
C LEU A 172 -13.38 0.87 7.29
N GLY A 173 -14.59 1.21 7.74
CA GLY A 173 -14.80 1.93 8.99
C GLY A 173 -14.32 1.13 10.20
N LEU A 174 -13.69 1.82 11.15
CA LEU A 174 -13.33 1.27 12.45
C LEU A 174 -14.43 1.51 13.49
N GLU A 175 -15.36 2.37 13.17
CA GLU A 175 -16.49 2.73 14.01
C GLU A 175 -17.69 1.85 13.67
N ILE A 176 -18.23 1.16 14.66
CA ILE A 176 -19.49 0.44 14.50
C ILE A 176 -20.60 1.49 14.60
N GLU A 177 -21.32 1.75 13.51
CA GLU A 177 -22.53 2.55 13.59
C GLU A 177 -23.58 1.80 14.41
N ASP A 178 -24.10 2.45 15.45
CA ASP A 178 -25.29 1.94 16.14
C ASP A 178 -26.48 2.04 15.16
N PRO A 179 -27.11 0.93 14.75
CA PRO A 179 -28.23 0.95 13.83
C PRO A 179 -29.46 1.67 14.39
N ASN A 180 -29.43 2.10 15.65
CA ASN A 180 -30.51 2.83 16.32
C ASN A 180 -30.21 4.31 16.52
N ASN A 181 -29.12 4.83 15.97
CA ASN A 181 -28.72 6.23 16.07
C ASN A 181 -28.96 7.00 14.77
#